data_40602540d15da873a2daf269873e5a5d
#
_entry.id   40602540d15da873a2daf269873e5a5d
#
_cell.length_a   1.000
_cell.length_b   1.000
_cell.length_c   1.000
_cell.angle_alpha   90.00
_cell.angle_beta   90.00
_cell.angle_gamma   90.00
#
_symmetry.space_group_name_H-M   'P 1'
#
loop_
_entity.id
_entity.type
_entity.pdbx_description
1 polymer ?
#
loop_
_entity_poly.entity_id
_entity_poly.type
_entity_poly.pdbx_seq_one_letter_code
_entity_poly.pdbx_strand_id
1 'polypeptide(L)'
;MGLAKAAELNGYPGPAHVLELASELKLSEPQRAATQRLFAAMQARAIELGRELLTAERKLDSSFANRSITNESLASTLRQIGELQAELRGAHLEAHLA
;
A
#
# COMPACT_ATOMS: atom_id res chain seq x y z
N MET A 1 -7.91 -2.92 -2.77
CA MET A 1 -8.23 -3.20 -4.16
C MET A 1 -8.19 -2.01 -5.07
N GLY A 2 -8.58 -0.85 -4.82
CA GLY A 2 -8.50 0.32 -5.69
C GLY A 2 -7.29 1.21 -5.51
N LEU A 3 -6.29 0.82 -4.68
CA LEU A 3 -5.16 1.70 -4.32
C LEU A 3 -4.29 2.12 -5.51
N ALA A 4 -4.15 1.25 -6.51
CA ALA A 4 -3.34 1.51 -7.70
C ALA A 4 -4.18 1.69 -8.96
N LYS A 5 -5.49 1.85 -8.83
CA LYS A 5 -6.42 1.93 -9.96
C LYS A 5 -6.06 3.03 -10.97
N ALA A 6 -5.63 4.20 -10.46
CA ALA A 6 -5.24 5.30 -11.32
C ALA A 6 -4.07 4.93 -12.25
N ALA A 7 -3.07 4.23 -11.73
CA ALA A 7 -1.94 3.77 -12.53
C ALA A 7 -2.35 2.71 -13.55
N GLU A 8 -3.15 1.73 -13.13
CA GLU A 8 -3.62 0.66 -14.01
C GLU A 8 -4.48 1.17 -15.16
N LEU A 9 -5.38 2.12 -14.89
CA LEU A 9 -6.23 2.72 -15.91
C LEU A 9 -5.46 3.56 -16.93
N ASN A 10 -4.25 3.99 -16.59
CA ASN A 10 -3.42 4.82 -17.46
C ASN A 10 -2.21 4.08 -18.03
N GLY A 11 -2.27 2.76 -18.07
CA GLY A 11 -1.25 1.96 -18.73
C GLY A 11 0.01 1.69 -17.91
N TYR A 12 -0.04 1.82 -16.59
CA TYR A 12 1.07 1.49 -15.69
C TYR A 12 0.78 0.16 -14.98
N PRO A 13 1.15 -0.99 -15.57
CA PRO A 13 0.87 -2.27 -14.92
C PRO A 13 1.70 -2.46 -13.66
N GLY A 14 1.13 -3.12 -12.65
CA GLY A 14 1.85 -3.46 -11.44
C GLY A 14 2.81 -4.62 -11.64
N PRO A 15 3.78 -4.82 -10.69
CA PRO A 15 4.76 -5.89 -10.81
C PRO A 15 4.14 -7.28 -10.83
N ALA A 16 3.05 -7.53 -10.12
CA ALA A 16 2.35 -8.81 -10.17
C ALA A 16 1.80 -9.11 -11.56
N HIS A 17 1.19 -8.11 -12.20
CA HIS A 17 0.63 -8.24 -13.55
C HIS A 17 1.74 -8.47 -14.59
N VAL A 18 2.86 -7.76 -14.46
CA VAL A 18 4.03 -7.95 -15.31
C VAL A 18 4.57 -9.37 -15.19
N LEU A 19 4.63 -9.93 -13.97
CA LEU A 19 5.08 -11.30 -13.74
C LEU A 19 4.13 -12.34 -14.36
N GLU A 20 2.83 -12.10 -14.28
CA GLU A 20 1.82 -12.98 -14.91
C GLU A 20 2.01 -13.04 -16.42
N LEU A 21 2.39 -11.92 -17.04
CA LEU A 21 2.58 -11.81 -18.48
C LEU A 21 4.05 -11.95 -18.91
N ALA A 22 4.92 -12.44 -18.02
CA ALA A 22 6.37 -12.48 -18.28
C ALA A 22 6.74 -13.19 -19.58
N SER A 23 6.09 -14.32 -19.90
CA SER A 23 6.35 -15.05 -21.14
C SER A 23 5.87 -14.30 -22.38
N GLU A 24 4.73 -13.63 -22.30
CA GLU A 24 4.17 -12.81 -23.39
C GLU A 24 4.99 -11.56 -23.63
N LEU A 25 5.49 -10.93 -22.56
CA LEU A 25 6.32 -9.72 -22.62
C LEU A 25 7.78 -10.05 -22.96
N LYS A 26 8.16 -11.34 -23.00
CA LYS A 26 9.52 -11.79 -23.30
C LYS A 26 10.56 -11.16 -22.37
N LEU A 27 10.26 -11.13 -21.06
CA LEU A 27 11.19 -10.61 -20.07
C LEU A 27 12.44 -11.47 -19.98
N SER A 28 13.60 -10.83 -19.93
CA SER A 28 14.86 -11.52 -19.64
C SER A 28 14.89 -11.97 -18.18
N GLU A 29 15.78 -12.90 -17.82
CA GLU A 29 15.95 -13.33 -16.43
C GLU A 29 16.31 -12.17 -15.49
N PRO A 30 17.24 -11.25 -15.84
CA PRO A 30 17.48 -10.07 -15.01
C PRO A 30 16.25 -9.18 -14.82
N GLN A 31 15.45 -8.98 -15.87
CA GLN A 31 14.23 -8.19 -15.81
C GLN A 31 13.19 -8.85 -14.92
N ARG A 32 13.02 -10.16 -15.05
CA ARG A 32 12.11 -10.93 -14.22
C ARG A 32 12.51 -10.90 -12.75
N ALA A 33 13.79 -11.09 -12.46
CA ALA A 33 14.32 -11.04 -11.10
C ALA A 33 14.14 -9.65 -10.48
N ALA A 34 14.37 -8.59 -11.25
CA ALA A 34 14.17 -7.21 -10.79
C ALA A 34 12.70 -6.95 -10.46
N THR A 35 11.78 -7.42 -11.31
CA THR A 35 10.34 -7.28 -11.10
C THR A 35 9.89 -8.06 -9.86
N GLN A 36 10.41 -9.27 -9.65
CA GLN A 36 10.12 -10.06 -8.46
C GLN A 36 10.57 -9.37 -7.19
N ARG A 37 11.77 -8.77 -7.18
CA ARG A 37 12.27 -8.01 -6.03
C ARG A 37 11.41 -6.78 -5.74
N LEU A 38 10.99 -6.07 -6.77
CA LEU A 38 10.11 -4.91 -6.65
C LEU A 38 8.76 -5.32 -6.05
N PHE A 39 8.19 -6.42 -6.54
CA PHE A 39 6.92 -6.94 -6.02
C PHE A 39 7.04 -7.36 -4.55
N ALA A 40 8.12 -8.07 -4.19
CA ALA A 40 8.35 -8.51 -2.82
C ALA A 40 8.54 -7.32 -1.87
N ALA A 41 9.29 -6.31 -2.30
CA ALA A 41 9.49 -5.09 -1.50
C ALA A 41 8.19 -4.33 -1.30
N MET A 42 7.38 -4.20 -2.33
CA MET A 42 6.07 -3.55 -2.26
C MET A 42 5.14 -4.31 -1.30
N GLN A 43 5.09 -5.64 -1.41
CA GLN A 43 4.27 -6.46 -0.51
C GLN A 43 4.69 -6.31 0.94
N ALA A 44 5.99 -6.38 1.23
CA ALA A 44 6.52 -6.24 2.60
C ALA A 44 6.14 -4.87 3.18
N ARG A 45 6.30 -3.82 2.40
CA ARG A 45 5.95 -2.46 2.79
C ARG A 45 4.44 -2.33 3.03
N ALA A 46 3.62 -2.87 2.13
CA ALA A 46 2.17 -2.83 2.24
C ALA A 46 1.67 -3.58 3.48
N ILE A 47 2.25 -4.73 3.80
CA ILE A 47 1.90 -5.51 5.00
C ILE A 47 2.23 -4.72 6.27
N GLU A 48 3.42 -4.12 6.32
CA GLU A 48 3.85 -3.31 7.46
C GLU A 48 2.91 -2.11 7.68
N LEU A 49 2.66 -1.35 6.62
CA LEU A 49 1.76 -0.19 6.67
C LEU A 49 0.32 -0.59 7.01
N GLY A 50 -0.13 -1.72 6.48
CA GLY A 50 -1.45 -2.27 6.79
C GLY A 50 -1.61 -2.63 8.26
N ARG A 51 -0.58 -3.19 8.89
CA ARG A 51 -0.59 -3.50 10.32
C ARG A 51 -0.64 -2.23 11.17
N GLU A 52 0.14 -1.23 10.80
CA GLU A 52 0.14 0.06 11.49
C GLU A 52 -1.21 0.76 11.37
N LEU A 53 -1.80 0.72 10.17
CA LEU A 53 -3.11 1.28 9.92
C LEU A 53 -4.19 0.58 10.76
N LEU A 54 -4.17 -0.74 10.80
CA LEU A 54 -5.11 -1.52 11.62
C LEU A 54 -4.97 -1.18 13.10
N THR A 55 -3.75 -1.03 13.59
CA THR A 55 -3.49 -0.62 14.97
C THR A 55 -4.07 0.77 15.26
N ALA A 56 -3.88 1.72 14.35
CA ALA A 56 -4.41 3.07 14.49
C ALA A 56 -5.94 3.09 14.48
N GLU A 57 -6.57 2.30 13.61
CA GLU A 57 -8.03 2.17 13.55
C GLU A 57 -8.60 1.54 14.83
N ARG A 58 -7.95 0.52 15.35
CA ARG A 58 -8.35 -0.12 16.62
C ARG A 58 -8.21 0.84 17.80
N LYS A 59 -7.16 1.65 17.80
CA LYS A 59 -6.96 2.68 18.83
C LYS A 59 -8.09 3.71 18.81
N LEU A 60 -8.48 4.14 17.62
CA LEU A 60 -9.60 5.07 17.46
C LEU A 60 -10.89 4.47 18.00
N ASP A 61 -11.18 3.25 17.61
CA ASP A 61 -12.38 2.51 18.03
C ASP A 61 -12.41 2.34 19.57
N SER A 62 -11.28 1.92 20.17
CA SER A 62 -11.15 1.78 21.61
C SER A 62 -11.35 3.09 22.36
N SER A 63 -10.83 4.20 21.80
CA SER A 63 -10.98 5.52 22.41
C SER A 63 -12.44 5.95 22.50
N PHE A 64 -13.24 5.64 21.48
CA PHE A 64 -14.68 5.89 21.52
C PHE A 64 -15.39 4.94 22.48
N ALA A 65 -15.06 3.66 22.44
CA ALA A 65 -15.67 2.65 23.31
C ALA A 65 -15.43 2.95 24.80
N ASN A 66 -14.21 3.41 25.13
CA ASN A 66 -13.83 3.75 26.51
C ASN A 66 -14.25 5.16 26.92
N ARG A 67 -14.80 5.93 26.00
CA ARG A 67 -15.14 7.35 26.22
C ARG A 67 -13.92 8.19 26.63
N SER A 68 -12.73 7.79 26.18
CA SER A 68 -11.48 8.53 26.43
C SER A 68 -11.09 9.47 25.31
N ILE A 69 -11.88 9.50 24.25
CA ILE A 69 -11.60 10.34 23.08
C ILE A 69 -11.71 11.84 23.45
N THR A 70 -10.80 12.62 22.93
CA THR A 70 -10.85 14.09 23.02
C THR A 70 -10.73 14.67 21.61
N ASN A 71 -11.02 15.96 21.45
CA ASN A 71 -10.84 16.62 20.16
C ASN A 71 -9.38 16.53 19.68
N GLU A 72 -8.43 16.67 20.59
CA GLU A 72 -7.00 16.58 20.28
C GLU A 72 -6.59 15.16 19.87
N SER A 73 -7.01 14.14 20.63
CA SER A 73 -6.67 12.76 20.32
C SER A 73 -7.35 12.30 19.05
N LEU A 74 -8.57 12.75 18.77
CA LEU A 74 -9.27 12.48 17.52
C LEU A 74 -8.50 13.06 16.33
N ALA A 75 -8.13 14.32 16.39
CA ALA A 75 -7.39 14.98 15.31
C ALA A 75 -6.04 14.30 15.05
N SER A 76 -5.31 13.95 16.12
CA SER A 76 -4.02 13.29 16.04
C SER A 76 -4.15 11.89 15.41
N THR A 77 -5.13 11.11 15.85
CA THR A 77 -5.35 9.75 15.33
C THR A 77 -5.79 9.77 13.87
N LEU A 78 -6.68 10.67 13.50
CA LEU A 78 -7.13 10.82 12.11
C LEU A 78 -5.98 11.25 11.19
N ARG A 79 -5.10 12.11 11.67
CA ARG A 79 -3.90 12.50 10.90
C ARG A 79 -2.99 11.30 10.67
N GLN A 80 -2.76 10.49 11.70
CA GLN A 80 -1.96 9.29 11.60
C GLN A 80 -2.57 8.29 10.60
N ILE A 81 -3.86 8.05 10.68
CA ILE A 81 -4.59 7.17 9.76
C ILE A 81 -4.45 7.70 8.32
N GLY A 82 -4.66 9.00 8.11
CA GLY A 82 -4.53 9.61 6.79
C GLY A 82 -3.13 9.47 6.21
N GLU A 83 -2.10 9.68 7.02
CA GLU A 83 -0.70 9.51 6.61
C GLU A 83 -0.40 8.05 6.23
N LEU A 84 -0.87 7.09 7.04
CA LEU A 84 -0.69 5.67 6.76
C LEU A 84 -1.42 5.23 5.49
N GLN A 85 -2.63 5.71 5.27
CA GLN A 85 -3.39 5.44 4.04
C GLN A 85 -2.67 6.01 2.81
N ALA A 86 -2.14 7.23 2.92
CA ALA A 86 -1.39 7.85 1.84
C ALA A 86 -0.10 7.09 1.53
N GLU A 87 0.64 6.66 2.55
CA GLU A 87 1.85 5.87 2.38
C GLU A 87 1.56 4.50 1.77
N LEU A 88 0.48 3.84 2.21
CA LEU A 88 0.08 2.55 1.67
C LEU A 88 -0.29 2.66 0.18
N ARG A 89 -1.08 3.66 -0.16
CA ARG A 89 -1.44 3.92 -1.56
C ARG A 89 -0.20 4.28 -2.37
N GLY A 90 0.71 5.11 -1.81
CA GLY A 90 1.96 5.48 -2.44
C GLY A 90 2.84 4.27 -2.74
N ALA A 91 2.98 3.34 -1.81
CA ALA A 91 3.76 2.12 -2.00
C ALA A 91 3.25 1.31 -3.20
N HIS A 92 1.92 1.19 -3.36
CA HIS A 92 1.33 0.50 -4.50
C HIS A 92 1.57 1.25 -5.81
N LEU A 93 1.33 2.56 -5.84
CA LEU A 93 1.48 3.37 -7.04
C LEU A 93 2.94 3.48 -7.49
N GLU A 94 3.88 3.62 -6.54
CA GLU A 94 5.31 3.65 -6.84
C GLU A 94 5.78 2.36 -7.51
N ALA A 95 5.25 1.22 -7.11
CA ALA A 95 5.55 -0.07 -7.73
C ALA A 95 5.12 -0.10 -9.19
N HIS A 96 4.04 0.60 -9.55
CA HIS A 96 3.59 0.71 -10.96
C HIS A 96 4.50 1.62 -11.80
N LEU A 97 5.18 2.59 -11.17
CA LEU A 97 6.10 3.48 -11.89
C LEU A 97 7.47 2.86 -12.14
N ALA A 98 7.86 1.92 -11.30
CA ALA A 98 9.13 1.21 -11.45
C ALA A 98 9.02 0.11 -12.51
#